data_a0cfdd866cc91add7f466e0cb6704e08
#
_entry.id   a0cfdd866cc91add7f466e0cb6704e08
#
_cell.length_a   1.000
_cell.length_b   1.000
_cell.length_c   1.000
_cell.angle_alpha   90.00
_cell.angle_beta   90.00
_cell.angle_gamma   90.00
#
_symmetry.space_group_name_H-M   'P 1'
#
loop_
_entity.id
_entity.type
_entity.pdbx_description
1 polymer ?
#
loop_
_entity_poly.entity_id
_entity_poly.type
_entity_poly.pdbx_seq_one_letter_code
_entity_poly.pdbx_strand_id
1 'polypeptide(L)'
;MFLPFQLYLSTRRGSWIFPRLGPNGVPYDVILQKRIFELIRYYDPIHITETVLQFFLNFKFNHDRFGLRPKHSVLSAHITINDALPNHILSGIVTVKQNVQKFTKNGVIFENEDEVTEIDAVVLATGYDIKFPFLPDGILQINETNVNLYKLIFPYQLKHPSLAFIGLTQPLGAMFPISEAQSRWFAQLMKGNVKLPPPADMEKEIQKRMDEKNKQFVPSLRHTVEVLWIPYMDEVCSEFGAKPNFRKMAFTDPSLFISCMFGPCTPYQYRLQGPHPWEGARNAILSTWERVEKAFQTFKRASY
;
A
#
# COMPACT_ATOMS: atom_id res chain seq x y z
N MET A 1 35.08 21.20 14.27
CA MET A 1 34.12 21.85 13.39
C MET A 1 33.45 20.73 12.58
N PHE A 2 32.30 20.29 13.00
CA PHE A 2 31.55 19.29 12.22
C PHE A 2 31.03 20.00 10.96
N LEU A 3 31.52 19.59 9.80
CA LEU A 3 30.92 20.02 8.54
C LEU A 3 29.47 19.54 8.54
N PRO A 4 28.50 20.41 8.25
CA PRO A 4 27.12 19.98 8.16
C PRO A 4 27.02 18.95 7.02
N PHE A 5 26.48 17.76 7.32
CA PHE A 5 26.17 16.79 6.29
C PHE A 5 25.15 17.41 5.34
N GLN A 6 25.54 17.63 4.09
CA GLN A 6 24.63 18.03 3.03
C GLN A 6 24.09 16.77 2.34
N LEU A 7 22.79 16.60 2.29
CA LEU A 7 22.15 15.49 1.62
C LEU A 7 21.42 15.99 0.36
N TYR A 8 21.70 15.39 -0.77
CA TYR A 8 20.99 15.65 -2.02
C TYR A 8 19.98 14.52 -2.27
N LEU A 9 18.69 14.87 -2.36
CA LEU A 9 17.61 13.95 -2.69
C LEU A 9 17.26 14.09 -4.17
N SER A 10 17.75 13.15 -4.99
CA SER A 10 17.40 13.10 -6.40
C SER A 10 16.12 12.32 -6.63
N THR A 11 15.16 12.92 -7.32
CA THR A 11 13.91 12.26 -7.69
C THR A 11 13.61 12.48 -9.18
N ARG A 12 13.22 11.40 -9.88
CA ARG A 12 12.90 11.47 -11.33
C ARG A 12 11.57 12.16 -11.62
N ARG A 13 10.59 12.04 -10.74
CA ARG A 13 9.20 12.45 -10.99
C ARG A 13 8.57 13.21 -9.84
N GLY A 14 9.32 13.51 -8.80
CA GLY A 14 8.77 13.96 -7.52
C GLY A 14 8.06 12.84 -6.77
N SER A 15 7.46 13.17 -5.64
CA SER A 15 6.67 12.24 -4.84
C SER A 15 5.65 13.00 -3.99
N TRP A 16 4.47 12.42 -3.85
CA TRP A 16 3.52 12.87 -2.85
C TRP A 16 3.99 12.43 -1.46
N ILE A 17 4.28 13.42 -0.60
CA ILE A 17 4.67 13.19 0.78
C ILE A 17 3.43 13.15 1.65
N PHE A 18 3.26 12.01 2.32
CA PHE A 18 2.14 11.77 3.21
C PHE A 18 2.65 11.70 4.65
N PRO A 19 2.09 12.49 5.58
CA PRO A 19 2.48 12.37 6.97
C PRO A 19 1.94 11.06 7.58
N ARG A 20 2.62 10.53 8.57
CA ARG A 20 2.16 9.38 9.34
C ARG A 20 1.06 9.76 10.31
N LEU A 21 1.22 10.94 10.92
CA LEU A 21 0.29 11.45 11.93
C LEU A 21 -0.71 12.42 11.32
N GLY A 22 -1.97 12.14 11.54
CA GLY A 22 -3.09 12.99 11.23
C GLY A 22 -3.44 13.99 12.35
N PRO A 23 -4.62 14.60 12.29
CA PRO A 23 -5.12 15.47 13.32
C PRO A 23 -5.10 14.80 14.70
N ASN A 24 -4.76 15.57 15.73
CA ASN A 24 -4.63 15.12 17.12
C ASN A 24 -3.65 13.95 17.33
N GLY A 25 -2.67 13.77 16.44
CA GLY A 25 -1.68 12.70 16.54
C GLY A 25 -2.20 11.30 16.20
N VAL A 26 -3.43 11.17 15.71
CA VAL A 26 -4.00 9.88 15.30
C VAL A 26 -3.33 9.41 14.01
N PRO A 27 -2.86 8.16 13.92
CA PRO A 27 -2.27 7.63 12.68
C PRO A 27 -3.25 7.68 11.50
N TYR A 28 -2.75 8.06 10.31
CA TYR A 28 -3.61 8.23 9.12
C TYR A 28 -4.24 6.93 8.63
N ASP A 29 -3.62 5.78 8.83
CA ASP A 29 -4.21 4.48 8.49
C ASP A 29 -5.48 4.21 9.32
N VAL A 30 -5.49 4.61 10.60
CA VAL A 30 -6.68 4.54 11.47
C VAL A 30 -7.79 5.48 10.97
N ILE A 31 -7.43 6.62 10.39
CA ILE A 31 -8.39 7.61 9.89
C ILE A 31 -8.92 7.21 8.52
N LEU A 32 -8.05 6.80 7.60
CA LEU A 32 -8.36 6.65 6.17
C LEU A 32 -8.72 5.22 5.76
N GLN A 33 -8.16 4.19 6.41
CA GLN A 33 -8.49 2.80 6.08
C GLN A 33 -9.82 2.39 6.69
N LYS A 34 -10.91 2.89 6.12
CA LYS A 34 -12.29 2.59 6.51
C LYS A 34 -13.10 2.11 5.31
N ARG A 35 -13.99 1.15 5.51
CA ARG A 35 -14.84 0.61 4.45
C ARG A 35 -15.74 1.66 3.83
N ILE A 36 -16.23 2.60 4.63
CA ILE A 36 -17.07 3.68 4.09
C ILE A 36 -16.33 4.53 3.04
N PHE A 37 -15.02 4.78 3.23
CA PHE A 37 -14.25 5.52 2.23
C PHE A 37 -14.01 4.73 0.95
N GLU A 38 -13.89 3.39 1.03
CA GLU A 38 -13.85 2.55 -0.16
C GLU A 38 -15.17 2.57 -0.93
N LEU A 39 -16.31 2.61 -0.24
CA LEU A 39 -17.60 2.77 -0.87
C LEU A 39 -17.75 4.14 -1.56
N ILE A 40 -17.35 5.21 -0.88
CA ILE A 40 -17.36 6.56 -1.45
C ILE A 40 -16.47 6.60 -2.71
N ARG A 41 -15.25 6.07 -2.63
CA ARG A 41 -14.33 6.02 -3.76
C ARG A 41 -14.88 5.19 -4.95
N TYR A 42 -15.54 4.08 -4.67
CA TYR A 42 -16.14 3.24 -5.69
C TYR A 42 -17.25 3.97 -6.49
N TYR A 43 -18.00 4.84 -5.81
CA TYR A 43 -19.07 5.66 -6.41
C TYR A 43 -18.62 7.07 -6.81
N ASP A 44 -17.29 7.35 -6.82
CA ASP A 44 -16.71 8.65 -7.18
C ASP A 44 -16.26 8.67 -8.66
N PRO A 45 -17.17 8.94 -9.63
CA PRO A 45 -16.86 8.84 -11.06
C PRO A 45 -15.97 9.98 -11.58
N ILE A 46 -15.81 11.05 -10.81
CA ILE A 46 -15.08 12.26 -11.21
C ILE A 46 -13.85 12.53 -10.33
N HIS A 47 -13.40 11.54 -9.61
CA HIS A 47 -12.19 11.59 -8.77
C HIS A 47 -12.15 12.78 -7.80
N ILE A 48 -13.33 13.19 -7.28
CA ILE A 48 -13.42 14.26 -6.26
C ILE A 48 -12.60 13.90 -5.03
N THR A 49 -12.69 12.65 -4.58
CA THR A 49 -11.96 12.16 -3.40
C THR A 49 -10.45 12.37 -3.57
N GLU A 50 -9.94 12.11 -4.76
CA GLU A 50 -8.52 12.26 -5.08
C GLU A 50 -8.10 13.73 -5.12
N THR A 51 -8.92 14.58 -5.72
CA THR A 51 -8.70 16.03 -5.78
C THR A 51 -8.71 16.64 -4.38
N VAL A 52 -9.67 16.25 -3.54
CA VAL A 52 -9.75 16.69 -2.14
C VAL A 52 -8.52 16.24 -1.35
N LEU A 53 -8.07 14.99 -1.53
CA LEU A 53 -6.88 14.47 -0.87
C LEU A 53 -5.63 15.25 -1.30
N GLN A 54 -5.46 15.54 -2.60
CA GLN A 54 -4.35 16.37 -3.10
C GLN A 54 -4.36 17.78 -2.51
N PHE A 55 -5.54 18.39 -2.42
CA PHE A 55 -5.68 19.70 -1.80
C PHE A 55 -5.22 19.69 -0.35
N PHE A 56 -5.67 18.72 0.46
CA PHE A 56 -5.26 18.59 1.85
C PHE A 56 -3.76 18.36 2.02
N LEU A 57 -3.17 17.49 1.22
CA LEU A 57 -1.74 17.23 1.25
C LEU A 57 -0.95 18.49 0.92
N ASN A 58 -1.38 19.21 -0.12
CA ASN A 58 -0.68 20.42 -0.57
C ASN A 58 -0.91 21.61 0.35
N PHE A 59 -2.04 21.66 1.06
CA PHE A 59 -2.30 22.66 2.12
C PHE A 59 -1.35 22.49 3.30
N LYS A 60 -1.13 21.24 3.74
CA LYS A 60 -0.21 20.94 4.83
C LYS A 60 1.26 21.11 4.42
N PHE A 61 1.58 20.77 3.18
CA PHE A 61 2.94 20.76 2.65
C PHE A 61 2.90 21.07 1.15
N ASN A 62 3.33 22.28 0.78
CA ASN A 62 3.29 22.73 -0.62
C ASN A 62 4.39 22.04 -1.44
N HIS A 63 4.04 20.97 -2.15
CA HIS A 63 4.97 20.15 -2.94
C HIS A 63 5.68 20.93 -4.05
N ASP A 64 5.06 21.96 -4.62
CA ASP A 64 5.68 22.79 -5.64
C ASP A 64 6.85 23.62 -5.06
N ARG A 65 6.63 24.23 -3.88
CA ARG A 65 7.67 25.02 -3.19
C ARG A 65 8.86 24.18 -2.76
N PHE A 66 8.65 22.90 -2.49
CA PHE A 66 9.70 21.97 -2.04
C PHE A 66 10.33 21.16 -3.18
N GLY A 67 9.93 21.44 -4.45
CA GLY A 67 10.48 20.73 -5.62
C GLY A 67 10.10 19.26 -5.72
N LEU A 68 9.03 18.84 -5.01
CA LEU A 68 8.60 17.44 -4.91
C LEU A 68 7.30 17.15 -5.67
N ARG A 69 6.66 18.16 -6.31
CA ARG A 69 5.37 17.99 -6.98
C ARG A 69 5.44 17.00 -8.14
N PRO A 70 4.74 15.84 -8.07
CA PRO A 70 4.65 14.93 -9.20
C PRO A 70 3.63 15.42 -10.23
N LYS A 71 3.79 14.97 -11.48
CA LYS A 71 2.82 15.25 -12.55
C LYS A 71 1.58 14.34 -12.48
N HIS A 72 1.68 13.22 -11.77
CA HIS A 72 0.59 12.27 -11.60
C HIS A 72 -0.24 12.61 -10.37
N SER A 73 -1.46 12.06 -10.32
CA SER A 73 -2.37 12.16 -9.18
C SER A 73 -1.86 11.39 -7.96
N VAL A 74 -2.39 11.70 -6.77
CA VAL A 74 -1.90 11.15 -5.50
C VAL A 74 -2.08 9.63 -5.38
N LEU A 75 -3.14 9.08 -5.96
CA LEU A 75 -3.43 7.64 -5.94
C LEU A 75 -2.93 6.90 -7.19
N SER A 76 -2.26 7.58 -8.13
CA SER A 76 -1.72 6.97 -9.35
C SER A 76 -0.30 6.42 -9.18
N ALA A 77 0.30 6.59 -8.03
CA ALA A 77 1.59 6.00 -7.64
C ALA A 77 1.65 5.79 -6.14
N HIS A 78 2.58 4.94 -5.71
CA HIS A 78 2.81 4.73 -4.28
C HIS A 78 3.30 6.01 -3.61
N ILE A 79 2.63 6.41 -2.54
CA ILE A 79 2.94 7.62 -1.76
C ILE A 79 4.18 7.41 -0.87
N THR A 80 4.88 8.48 -0.57
CA THR A 80 6.00 8.47 0.39
C THR A 80 5.52 8.91 1.76
N ILE A 81 5.56 8.00 2.73
CA ILE A 81 5.19 8.33 4.12
C ILE A 81 6.43 8.85 4.85
N ASN A 82 6.44 10.14 5.15
CA ASN A 82 7.55 10.78 5.87
C ASN A 82 7.10 12.06 6.60
N ASP A 83 7.37 12.15 7.90
CA ASP A 83 7.05 13.34 8.71
C ASP A 83 8.24 14.32 8.81
N ALA A 84 9.48 13.84 8.61
CA ALA A 84 10.69 14.62 8.85
C ALA A 84 11.21 15.35 7.60
N LEU A 85 10.98 14.81 6.41
CA LEU A 85 11.55 15.34 5.15
C LEU A 85 11.26 16.82 4.92
N PRO A 86 10.03 17.34 5.12
CA PRO A 86 9.76 18.76 4.96
C PRO A 86 10.65 19.66 5.85
N ASN A 87 10.84 19.25 7.11
CA ASN A 87 11.68 19.99 8.05
C ASN A 87 13.16 19.94 7.65
N HIS A 88 13.64 18.80 7.15
CA HIS A 88 15.03 18.68 6.68
C HIS A 88 15.30 19.51 5.43
N ILE A 89 14.33 19.64 4.53
CA ILE A 89 14.44 20.52 3.36
C ILE A 89 14.43 21.99 3.82
N LEU A 90 13.50 22.36 4.71
CA LEU A 90 13.39 23.73 5.19
C LEU A 90 14.64 24.19 5.97
N SER A 91 15.25 23.30 6.74
CA SER A 91 16.49 23.58 7.48
C SER A 91 17.77 23.53 6.61
N GLY A 92 17.65 23.21 5.31
CA GLY A 92 18.78 23.12 4.39
C GLY A 92 19.64 21.86 4.51
N ILE A 93 19.26 20.91 5.37
CA ILE A 93 19.96 19.62 5.50
C ILE A 93 19.77 18.78 4.22
N VAL A 94 18.58 18.85 3.64
CA VAL A 94 18.23 18.13 2.39
C VAL A 94 17.98 19.14 1.29
N THR A 95 18.69 19.00 0.17
CA THR A 95 18.41 19.73 -1.08
C THR A 95 17.79 18.76 -2.10
N VAL A 96 16.60 19.11 -2.60
CA VAL A 96 15.94 18.32 -3.66
C VAL A 96 16.58 18.65 -5.00
N LYS A 97 16.97 17.62 -5.74
CA LYS A 97 17.57 17.70 -7.06
C LYS A 97 16.75 16.91 -8.09
N GLN A 98 16.89 17.30 -9.35
CA GLN A 98 16.34 16.53 -10.46
C GLN A 98 17.04 15.17 -10.60
N ASN A 99 16.70 14.40 -11.62
CA ASN A 99 17.32 13.11 -11.86
C ASN A 99 18.84 13.25 -12.08
N VAL A 100 19.59 12.19 -11.75
CA VAL A 100 21.02 12.11 -12.06
C VAL A 100 21.21 11.96 -13.56
N GLN A 101 21.93 12.90 -14.18
CA GLN A 101 22.30 12.82 -15.59
C GLN A 101 23.59 12.02 -15.77
N LYS A 102 24.60 12.30 -14.95
CA LYS A 102 25.92 11.68 -15.10
C LYS A 102 26.70 11.67 -13.79
N PHE A 103 27.37 10.55 -13.51
CA PHE A 103 28.41 10.47 -12.47
C PHE A 103 29.75 10.92 -13.04
N THR A 104 30.49 11.68 -12.23
CA THR A 104 31.86 12.11 -12.51
C THR A 104 32.83 11.51 -11.48
N LYS A 105 34.13 11.78 -11.60
CA LYS A 105 35.12 11.26 -10.66
C LYS A 105 34.88 11.74 -9.23
N ASN A 106 34.42 12.97 -9.05
CA ASN A 106 34.32 13.61 -7.74
C ASN A 106 32.88 14.07 -7.42
N GLY A 107 31.89 13.70 -8.21
CA GLY A 107 30.55 14.19 -7.98
C GLY A 107 29.51 13.73 -9.00
N VAL A 108 28.44 14.46 -9.06
CA VAL A 108 27.25 14.18 -9.90
C VAL A 108 26.83 15.44 -10.66
N ILE A 109 26.40 15.27 -11.90
CA ILE A 109 25.68 16.29 -12.66
C ILE A 109 24.22 15.88 -12.66
N PHE A 110 23.33 16.78 -12.23
CA PHE A 110 21.89 16.56 -12.26
C PHE A 110 21.29 17.12 -13.56
N GLU A 111 20.13 16.61 -13.96
CA GLU A 111 19.39 17.14 -15.10
C GLU A 111 19.11 18.64 -14.91
N ASN A 112 19.27 19.41 -15.99
CA ASN A 112 19.15 20.87 -16.03
C ASN A 112 20.22 21.64 -15.22
N GLU A 113 21.32 21.01 -14.86
CA GLU A 113 22.49 21.62 -14.25
C GLU A 113 23.73 21.33 -15.11
N ASP A 114 24.61 22.32 -15.27
CA ASP A 114 25.88 22.16 -16.01
C ASP A 114 27.06 21.93 -15.06
N GLU A 115 26.87 22.23 -13.78
CA GLU A 115 27.93 22.15 -12.77
C GLU A 115 27.96 20.79 -12.08
N VAL A 116 29.16 20.36 -11.70
CA VAL A 116 29.35 19.15 -10.89
C VAL A 116 29.02 19.47 -9.44
N THR A 117 28.05 18.79 -8.88
CA THR A 117 27.83 18.78 -7.43
C THR A 117 28.77 17.75 -6.80
N GLU A 118 29.72 18.20 -6.00
CA GLU A 118 30.66 17.35 -5.29
C GLU A 118 29.93 16.52 -4.23
N ILE A 119 30.23 15.22 -4.16
CA ILE A 119 29.66 14.28 -3.20
C ILE A 119 30.69 13.24 -2.77
N ASP A 120 30.57 12.76 -1.54
CA ASP A 120 31.44 11.72 -0.97
C ASP A 120 30.84 10.32 -1.13
N ALA A 121 29.52 10.20 -1.13
CA ALA A 121 28.82 8.93 -1.17
C ALA A 121 27.50 8.99 -1.93
N VAL A 122 27.11 7.88 -2.53
CA VAL A 122 25.81 7.71 -3.23
C VAL A 122 25.06 6.54 -2.63
N VAL A 123 23.80 6.78 -2.25
CA VAL A 123 22.86 5.73 -1.84
C VAL A 123 21.86 5.50 -2.96
N LEU A 124 21.94 4.32 -3.58
CA LEU A 124 21.02 3.92 -4.64
C LEU A 124 19.72 3.34 -4.03
N ALA A 125 18.72 4.19 -3.84
CA ALA A 125 17.39 3.79 -3.38
C ALA A 125 16.43 3.55 -4.56
N THR A 126 16.89 2.86 -5.61
CA THR A 126 16.21 2.72 -6.91
C THR A 126 15.17 1.60 -6.96
N GLY A 127 15.03 0.81 -5.89
CA GLY A 127 14.10 -0.31 -5.80
C GLY A 127 14.72 -1.66 -6.19
N TYR A 128 13.86 -2.63 -6.41
CA TYR A 128 14.25 -4.02 -6.69
C TYR A 128 13.60 -4.54 -7.96
N ASP A 129 14.27 -5.46 -8.63
CA ASP A 129 13.69 -6.30 -9.65
C ASP A 129 12.96 -7.49 -9.02
N ILE A 130 11.80 -7.84 -9.56
CA ILE A 130 11.07 -9.03 -9.12
C ILE A 130 11.52 -10.21 -9.98
N LYS A 131 12.38 -11.06 -9.41
CA LYS A 131 12.96 -12.22 -10.11
C LYS A 131 12.97 -13.45 -9.21
N PHE A 132 12.65 -14.60 -9.80
CA PHE A 132 12.67 -15.91 -9.14
C PHE A 132 13.52 -16.87 -9.98
N PRO A 133 14.86 -16.78 -9.92
CA PRO A 133 15.77 -17.52 -10.83
C PRO A 133 15.74 -19.04 -10.64
N PHE A 134 15.12 -19.53 -9.57
CA PHE A 134 14.93 -20.96 -9.30
C PHE A 134 13.66 -21.55 -9.95
N LEU A 135 12.80 -20.70 -10.53
CA LEU A 135 11.59 -21.17 -11.22
C LEU A 135 11.89 -21.41 -12.71
N PRO A 136 11.26 -22.44 -13.31
CA PRO A 136 11.27 -22.62 -14.75
C PRO A 136 10.69 -21.39 -15.48
N ASP A 137 11.21 -21.13 -16.66
CA ASP A 137 10.72 -20.06 -17.51
C ASP A 137 9.21 -20.21 -17.81
N GLY A 138 8.50 -19.11 -17.84
CA GLY A 138 7.07 -19.06 -18.16
C GLY A 138 6.13 -19.28 -16.98
N ILE A 139 6.57 -19.78 -15.83
CA ILE A 139 5.70 -19.93 -14.64
C ILE A 139 5.29 -18.56 -14.10
N LEU A 140 6.26 -17.67 -13.92
CA LEU A 140 6.00 -16.27 -13.55
C LEU A 140 6.49 -15.36 -14.68
N GLN A 141 5.57 -14.56 -15.21
CA GLN A 141 5.87 -13.47 -16.13
C GLN A 141 5.37 -12.18 -15.52
N ILE A 142 6.29 -11.26 -15.29
CA ILE A 142 5.99 -9.94 -14.70
C ILE A 142 6.77 -8.87 -15.45
N ASN A 143 6.07 -7.81 -15.84
CA ASN A 143 6.64 -6.61 -16.45
C ASN A 143 5.86 -5.37 -15.97
N GLU A 144 6.14 -4.20 -16.51
CA GLU A 144 5.51 -2.94 -16.07
C GLU A 144 3.98 -2.89 -16.25
N THR A 145 3.43 -3.73 -17.12
CA THR A 145 2.01 -3.69 -17.48
C THR A 145 1.26 -4.97 -17.18
N ASN A 146 1.96 -6.08 -16.88
CA ASN A 146 1.33 -7.39 -16.76
C ASN A 146 1.99 -8.27 -15.69
N VAL A 147 1.17 -9.14 -15.08
CA VAL A 147 1.58 -10.28 -14.24
C VAL A 147 0.62 -11.43 -14.46
N ASN A 148 1.16 -12.63 -14.78
CA ASN A 148 0.38 -13.82 -15.13
C ASN A 148 -0.09 -14.65 -13.91
N LEU A 149 -0.45 -13.99 -12.81
CA LEU A 149 -0.90 -14.64 -11.58
C LEU A 149 -2.37 -14.31 -11.28
N TYR A 150 -3.19 -15.33 -11.18
CA TYR A 150 -4.56 -15.18 -10.69
C TYR A 150 -4.56 -14.66 -9.25
N LYS A 151 -5.22 -13.52 -9.05
CA LYS A 151 -5.24 -12.76 -7.78
C LYS A 151 -3.85 -12.50 -7.19
N LEU A 152 -2.80 -12.38 -8.04
CA LEU A 152 -1.40 -12.21 -7.63
C LEU A 152 -0.84 -13.38 -6.80
N ILE A 153 -1.45 -14.56 -6.90
CA ILE A 153 -1.09 -15.75 -6.09
C ILE A 153 -0.81 -16.95 -6.96
N PHE A 154 -1.72 -17.32 -7.87
CA PHE A 154 -1.67 -18.60 -8.56
C PHE A 154 -1.29 -18.47 -10.04
N PRO A 155 -0.25 -19.19 -10.51
CA PRO A 155 0.01 -19.35 -11.92
C PRO A 155 -1.14 -20.16 -12.56
N TYR A 156 -1.91 -19.51 -13.45
CA TYR A 156 -3.11 -20.13 -14.03
C TYR A 156 -2.81 -21.26 -15.04
N GLN A 157 -1.55 -21.31 -15.56
CA GLN A 157 -1.12 -22.27 -16.55
C GLN A 157 -0.82 -23.66 -15.95
N LEU A 158 -0.64 -23.75 -14.64
CA LEU A 158 -0.28 -25.00 -13.99
C LEU A 158 -1.46 -25.98 -13.98
N LYS A 159 -1.22 -27.20 -14.49
CA LYS A 159 -2.22 -28.29 -14.45
C LYS A 159 -2.66 -28.62 -13.02
N HIS A 160 -1.74 -28.51 -12.06
CA HIS A 160 -2.00 -28.72 -10.64
C HIS A 160 -1.65 -27.45 -9.86
N PRO A 161 -2.57 -26.88 -9.08
CA PRO A 161 -2.35 -25.63 -8.37
C PRO A 161 -1.53 -25.85 -7.08
N SER A 162 -0.34 -26.44 -7.22
CA SER A 162 0.56 -26.79 -6.12
C SER A 162 1.56 -25.67 -5.78
N LEU A 163 1.56 -24.57 -6.53
CA LEU A 163 2.44 -23.41 -6.34
C LEU A 163 1.60 -22.17 -6.09
N ALA A 164 1.98 -21.42 -5.09
CA ALA A 164 1.40 -20.10 -4.79
C ALA A 164 2.50 -19.09 -4.46
N PHE A 165 2.33 -17.85 -4.92
CA PHE A 165 3.18 -16.72 -4.56
C PHE A 165 2.53 -15.98 -3.39
N ILE A 166 3.13 -16.06 -2.22
CA ILE A 166 2.63 -15.41 -1.01
C ILE A 166 3.39 -14.11 -0.76
N GLY A 167 2.67 -13.00 -0.59
CA GLY A 167 3.26 -11.69 -0.34
C GLY A 167 3.80 -10.98 -1.59
N LEU A 168 3.56 -11.50 -2.80
CA LEU A 168 3.92 -10.80 -4.04
C LEU A 168 2.86 -9.72 -4.36
N THR A 169 2.72 -8.79 -3.45
CA THR A 169 1.81 -7.65 -3.54
C THR A 169 2.45 -6.42 -2.93
N GLN A 170 2.09 -5.24 -3.40
CA GLN A 170 2.46 -3.97 -2.81
C GLN A 170 1.19 -3.22 -2.37
N PRO A 171 0.73 -3.41 -1.13
CA PRO A 171 -0.48 -2.76 -0.67
C PRO A 171 -0.24 -1.33 -0.20
N LEU A 172 -1.24 -0.46 -0.36
CA LEU A 172 -1.37 0.73 0.47
C LEU A 172 -1.93 0.30 1.84
N GLY A 173 -1.06 -0.21 2.70
CA GLY A 173 -1.43 -0.76 4.00
C GLY A 173 -0.50 -1.87 4.49
N ALA A 174 -0.95 -2.64 5.48
CA ALA A 174 -0.14 -3.67 6.12
C ALA A 174 0.00 -4.94 5.23
N MET A 175 1.24 -5.36 4.98
CA MET A 175 1.56 -6.53 4.15
C MET A 175 1.20 -7.86 4.85
N PHE A 176 1.53 -8.02 6.14
CA PHE A 176 1.40 -9.31 6.84
C PHE A 176 -0.03 -9.89 6.84
N PRO A 177 -1.11 -9.10 7.06
CA PRO A 177 -2.46 -9.63 6.97
C PRO A 177 -2.84 -10.16 5.59
N ILE A 178 -2.31 -9.54 4.53
CA ILE A 178 -2.51 -10.02 3.16
C ILE A 178 -1.83 -11.38 2.99
N SER A 179 -0.55 -11.49 3.37
CA SER A 179 0.19 -12.74 3.26
C SER A 179 -0.45 -13.86 4.09
N GLU A 180 -1.01 -13.53 5.25
CA GLU A 180 -1.79 -14.46 6.06
C GLU A 180 -3.07 -14.92 5.33
N ALA A 181 -3.84 -13.99 4.76
CA ALA A 181 -5.06 -14.33 4.01
C ALA A 181 -4.76 -15.22 2.79
N GLN A 182 -3.71 -14.89 2.04
CA GLN A 182 -3.23 -15.68 0.91
C GLN A 182 -2.82 -17.11 1.35
N SER A 183 -2.06 -17.22 2.44
CA SER A 183 -1.64 -18.51 3.01
C SER A 183 -2.82 -19.34 3.47
N ARG A 184 -3.82 -18.71 4.11
CA ARG A 184 -5.05 -19.39 4.54
C ARG A 184 -5.84 -19.91 3.36
N TRP A 185 -5.96 -19.15 2.28
CA TRP A 185 -6.62 -19.60 1.08
C TRP A 185 -5.88 -20.76 0.43
N PHE A 186 -4.56 -20.66 0.27
CA PHE A 186 -3.74 -21.75 -0.24
C PHE A 186 -3.89 -23.04 0.59
N ALA A 187 -3.89 -22.92 1.93
CA ALA A 187 -4.11 -24.07 2.80
C ALA A 187 -5.49 -24.72 2.62
N GLN A 188 -6.56 -23.91 2.39
CA GLN A 188 -7.90 -24.46 2.10
C GLN A 188 -7.95 -25.14 0.72
N LEU A 189 -7.22 -24.63 -0.26
CA LEU A 189 -7.08 -25.26 -1.58
C LEU A 189 -6.36 -26.61 -1.47
N MET A 190 -5.24 -26.67 -0.74
CA MET A 190 -4.49 -27.93 -0.52
C MET A 190 -5.28 -28.96 0.25
N LYS A 191 -6.19 -28.55 1.12
CA LYS A 191 -7.14 -29.43 1.83
C LYS A 191 -8.30 -29.90 0.95
N GLY A 192 -8.46 -29.37 -0.27
CA GLY A 192 -9.60 -29.63 -1.14
C GLY A 192 -10.92 -29.00 -0.71
N ASN A 193 -10.90 -28.09 0.26
CA ASN A 193 -12.10 -27.40 0.76
C ASN A 193 -12.59 -26.30 -0.21
N VAL A 194 -11.73 -25.78 -1.04
CA VAL A 194 -12.02 -24.80 -2.10
C VAL A 194 -11.36 -25.24 -3.40
N LYS A 195 -11.83 -24.70 -4.52
CA LYS A 195 -11.28 -24.99 -5.86
C LYS A 195 -11.02 -23.68 -6.56
N LEU A 196 -9.96 -23.65 -7.39
CA LEU A 196 -9.74 -22.54 -8.31
C LEU A 196 -10.73 -22.62 -9.48
N PRO A 197 -11.08 -21.47 -10.08
CA PRO A 197 -11.83 -21.42 -11.34
C PRO A 197 -11.08 -22.12 -12.49
N PRO A 198 -11.77 -22.45 -13.59
CA PRO A 198 -11.09 -22.91 -14.80
C PRO A 198 -10.01 -21.92 -15.28
N PRO A 199 -8.92 -22.41 -15.91
CA PRO A 199 -7.83 -21.54 -16.37
C PRO A 199 -8.27 -20.37 -17.25
N ALA A 200 -9.24 -20.58 -18.13
CA ALA A 200 -9.76 -19.52 -18.99
C ALA A 200 -10.49 -18.39 -18.22
N ASP A 201 -11.11 -18.70 -17.09
CA ASP A 201 -11.76 -17.69 -16.26
C ASP A 201 -10.74 -16.94 -15.39
N MET A 202 -9.70 -17.64 -14.92
CA MET A 202 -8.56 -17.03 -14.23
C MET A 202 -7.84 -16.05 -15.16
N GLU A 203 -7.59 -16.43 -16.42
CA GLU A 203 -6.95 -15.56 -17.41
C GLU A 203 -7.77 -14.30 -17.70
N LYS A 204 -9.09 -14.42 -17.87
CA LYS A 204 -9.97 -13.27 -18.04
C LYS A 204 -9.93 -12.32 -16.86
N GLU A 205 -9.87 -12.83 -15.62
CA GLU A 205 -9.78 -12.00 -14.42
C GLU A 205 -8.42 -11.32 -14.31
N ILE A 206 -7.34 -12.00 -14.66
CA ILE A 206 -6.00 -11.40 -14.75
C ILE A 206 -6.03 -10.23 -15.73
N GLN A 207 -6.55 -10.44 -16.96
CA GLN A 207 -6.60 -9.38 -17.95
C GLN A 207 -7.43 -8.18 -17.47
N LYS A 208 -8.62 -8.43 -16.92
CA LYS A 208 -9.47 -7.39 -16.35
C LYS A 208 -8.73 -6.58 -15.28
N ARG A 209 -8.06 -7.25 -14.35
CA ARG A 209 -7.27 -6.60 -13.30
C ARG A 209 -6.15 -5.72 -13.88
N MET A 210 -5.46 -6.20 -14.90
CA MET A 210 -4.39 -5.45 -15.55
C MET A 210 -4.93 -4.22 -16.27
N ASP A 211 -6.07 -4.34 -16.94
CA ASP A 211 -6.72 -3.22 -17.62
C ASP A 211 -7.16 -2.12 -16.63
N GLU A 212 -7.77 -2.52 -15.52
CA GLU A 212 -8.17 -1.61 -14.44
C GLU A 212 -6.96 -0.92 -13.80
N LYS A 213 -5.92 -1.68 -13.49
CA LYS A 213 -4.68 -1.17 -12.92
C LYS A 213 -3.97 -0.18 -13.87
N ASN A 214 -3.87 -0.52 -15.16
CA ASN A 214 -3.21 0.34 -16.16
C ASN A 214 -3.96 1.65 -16.42
N LYS A 215 -5.26 1.72 -16.09
CA LYS A 215 -6.03 2.97 -16.09
C LYS A 215 -5.74 3.83 -14.86
N GLN A 216 -5.48 3.21 -13.72
CA GLN A 216 -5.32 3.90 -12.43
C GLN A 216 -3.87 4.33 -12.18
N PHE A 217 -2.90 3.45 -12.42
CA PHE A 217 -1.50 3.65 -12.03
C PHE A 217 -0.61 4.01 -13.22
N VAL A 218 0.41 4.84 -12.96
CA VAL A 218 1.48 5.06 -13.94
C VAL A 218 2.29 3.78 -14.14
N PRO A 219 2.72 3.46 -15.39
CA PRO A 219 3.46 2.24 -15.69
C PRO A 219 4.74 2.11 -14.86
N SER A 220 4.88 0.99 -14.14
CA SER A 220 6.06 0.66 -13.34
C SER A 220 5.94 -0.78 -12.87
N LEU A 221 7.06 -1.52 -12.78
CA LEU A 221 7.11 -2.87 -12.17
C LEU A 221 6.52 -2.91 -10.74
N ARG A 222 6.75 -1.84 -9.97
CA ARG A 222 6.17 -1.68 -8.63
C ARG A 222 4.65 -1.71 -8.66
N HIS A 223 4.06 -0.94 -9.59
CA HIS A 223 2.62 -0.78 -9.64
C HIS A 223 1.92 -2.01 -10.23
N THR A 224 2.65 -2.91 -10.91
CA THR A 224 2.06 -4.15 -11.43
C THR A 224 1.50 -5.04 -10.33
N VAL A 225 2.13 -5.05 -9.17
CA VAL A 225 1.68 -5.82 -7.99
C VAL A 225 1.00 -4.97 -6.92
N GLU A 226 0.67 -3.71 -7.23
CA GLU A 226 0.00 -2.80 -6.30
C GLU A 226 -1.46 -3.18 -6.12
N VAL A 227 -1.93 -3.10 -4.87
CA VAL A 227 -3.29 -3.42 -4.49
C VAL A 227 -3.82 -2.44 -3.44
N LEU A 228 -5.11 -2.15 -3.52
CA LEU A 228 -5.82 -1.45 -2.46
C LEU A 228 -6.16 -2.45 -1.35
N TRP A 229 -5.76 -2.13 -0.13
CA TRP A 229 -5.75 -3.10 0.97
C TRP A 229 -7.11 -3.73 1.25
N ILE A 230 -8.16 -2.92 1.47
CA ILE A 230 -9.49 -3.43 1.82
C ILE A 230 -10.13 -4.23 0.68
N PRO A 231 -10.19 -3.72 -0.58
CA PRO A 231 -10.73 -4.47 -1.70
C PRO A 231 -10.01 -5.80 -1.93
N TYR A 232 -8.68 -5.82 -1.86
CA TYR A 232 -7.92 -7.03 -2.09
C TYR A 232 -8.08 -8.05 -0.95
N MET A 233 -8.10 -7.61 0.31
CA MET A 233 -8.40 -8.48 1.44
C MET A 233 -9.80 -9.09 1.33
N ASP A 234 -10.79 -8.30 0.93
CA ASP A 234 -12.16 -8.78 0.70
C ASP A 234 -12.21 -9.80 -0.43
N GLU A 235 -11.49 -9.55 -1.51
CA GLU A 235 -11.39 -10.45 -2.65
C GLU A 235 -10.81 -11.80 -2.25
N VAL A 236 -9.60 -11.82 -1.65
CA VAL A 236 -8.92 -13.04 -1.22
C VAL A 236 -9.73 -13.79 -0.17
N CYS A 237 -10.24 -13.08 0.85
CA CYS A 237 -10.99 -13.70 1.93
C CYS A 237 -12.38 -14.22 1.52
N SER A 238 -12.93 -13.74 0.40
CA SER A 238 -14.15 -14.29 -0.18
C SER A 238 -13.99 -15.71 -0.67
N GLU A 239 -12.81 -16.05 -1.20
CA GLU A 239 -12.51 -17.35 -1.82
C GLU A 239 -12.60 -18.53 -0.83
N PHE A 240 -12.42 -18.25 0.46
CA PHE A 240 -12.49 -19.27 1.51
C PHE A 240 -13.47 -18.92 2.66
N GLY A 241 -14.39 -17.97 2.41
CA GLY A 241 -15.48 -17.67 3.33
C GLY A 241 -15.11 -16.82 4.55
N ALA A 242 -13.93 -16.18 4.58
CA ALA A 242 -13.47 -15.35 5.70
C ALA A 242 -13.83 -13.86 5.59
N LYS A 243 -14.35 -13.43 4.43
CA LYS A 243 -14.89 -12.06 4.27
C LYS A 243 -16.11 -11.88 5.16
N PRO A 244 -16.18 -10.80 5.99
CA PRO A 244 -17.32 -10.58 6.87
C PRO A 244 -18.66 -10.49 6.13
N ASN A 245 -19.68 -11.13 6.65
CA ASN A 245 -21.05 -11.01 6.12
C ASN A 245 -21.73 -9.78 6.73
N PHE A 246 -21.52 -8.62 6.12
CA PHE A 246 -22.05 -7.34 6.61
C PHE A 246 -23.58 -7.30 6.66
N ARG A 247 -24.28 -7.97 5.70
CA ARG A 247 -25.75 -8.04 5.73
C ARG A 247 -26.23 -8.76 6.99
N LYS A 248 -25.70 -9.95 7.26
CA LYS A 248 -26.03 -10.69 8.47
C LYS A 248 -25.66 -9.87 9.72
N MET A 249 -24.46 -9.31 9.76
CA MET A 249 -23.94 -8.53 10.89
C MET A 249 -24.82 -7.32 11.22
N ALA A 250 -25.35 -6.60 10.22
CA ALA A 250 -26.21 -5.45 10.42
C ALA A 250 -27.46 -5.78 11.26
N PHE A 251 -27.98 -7.02 11.15
CA PHE A 251 -29.16 -7.47 11.90
C PHE A 251 -28.83 -8.19 13.20
N THR A 252 -27.68 -8.90 13.26
CA THR A 252 -27.32 -9.73 14.41
C THR A 252 -26.43 -9.03 15.42
N ASP A 253 -25.62 -8.07 14.98
CA ASP A 253 -24.68 -7.29 15.82
C ASP A 253 -24.46 -5.89 15.21
N PRO A 254 -25.45 -4.98 15.36
CA PRO A 254 -25.36 -3.63 14.78
C PRO A 254 -24.12 -2.83 15.26
N SER A 255 -23.70 -3.01 16.52
CA SER A 255 -22.52 -2.35 17.06
C SER A 255 -21.25 -2.75 16.34
N LEU A 256 -21.06 -4.05 16.10
CA LEU A 256 -19.95 -4.58 15.33
C LEU A 256 -20.00 -4.11 13.86
N PHE A 257 -21.20 -4.11 13.27
CA PHE A 257 -21.41 -3.61 11.90
C PHE A 257 -20.96 -2.15 11.75
N ILE A 258 -21.40 -1.26 12.65
CA ILE A 258 -21.01 0.15 12.65
C ILE A 258 -19.49 0.28 12.80
N SER A 259 -18.89 -0.45 13.73
CA SER A 259 -17.45 -0.44 13.96
C SER A 259 -16.65 -0.95 12.76
N CYS A 260 -17.16 -1.95 12.03
CA CYS A 260 -16.53 -2.46 10.82
C CYS A 260 -16.67 -1.51 9.62
N MET A 261 -17.78 -0.81 9.48
CA MET A 261 -18.04 0.07 8.34
C MET A 261 -17.42 1.46 8.50
N PHE A 262 -17.55 2.06 9.68
CA PHE A 262 -17.16 3.44 9.94
C PHE A 262 -15.89 3.56 10.79
N GLY A 263 -15.52 2.52 11.51
CA GLY A 263 -14.26 2.42 12.23
C GLY A 263 -13.08 1.97 11.34
N PRO A 264 -11.86 1.91 11.91
CA PRO A 264 -10.68 1.41 11.22
C PRO A 264 -10.86 -0.03 10.75
N CYS A 265 -10.52 -0.31 9.48
CA CYS A 265 -10.57 -1.66 8.95
C CYS A 265 -9.33 -2.45 9.41
N THR A 266 -9.48 -3.14 10.54
CA THR A 266 -8.41 -3.96 11.11
C THR A 266 -8.43 -5.39 10.55
N PRO A 267 -7.30 -6.11 10.55
CA PRO A 267 -7.23 -7.51 10.10
C PRO A 267 -8.16 -8.45 10.87
N TYR A 268 -8.56 -8.10 12.08
CA TYR A 268 -9.48 -8.89 12.91
C TYR A 268 -10.85 -9.09 12.25
N GLN A 269 -11.26 -8.19 11.35
CA GLN A 269 -12.50 -8.34 10.59
C GLN A 269 -12.53 -9.65 9.78
N TYR A 270 -11.36 -10.11 9.28
CA TYR A 270 -11.22 -11.34 8.51
C TYR A 270 -10.98 -12.59 9.39
N ARG A 271 -11.14 -12.42 10.70
CA ARG A 271 -11.13 -13.49 11.72
C ARG A 271 -12.49 -13.67 12.41
N LEU A 272 -13.51 -12.94 11.97
CA LEU A 272 -14.88 -13.06 12.51
C LEU A 272 -15.58 -14.34 12.07
N GLN A 273 -15.21 -14.88 10.91
CA GLN A 273 -15.83 -16.05 10.30
C GLN A 273 -14.87 -16.80 9.37
N GLY A 274 -15.37 -17.88 8.76
CA GLY A 274 -14.59 -18.74 7.86
C GLY A 274 -13.73 -19.75 8.61
N PRO A 275 -12.78 -20.41 7.95
CA PRO A 275 -11.88 -21.36 8.57
C PRO A 275 -11.01 -20.70 9.65
N HIS A 276 -10.94 -21.32 10.84
CA HIS A 276 -10.18 -20.84 12.00
C HIS A 276 -10.53 -19.40 12.40
N PRO A 277 -11.79 -19.10 12.74
CA PRO A 277 -12.17 -17.81 13.30
C PRO A 277 -11.48 -17.61 14.65
N TRP A 278 -11.36 -16.34 15.07
CA TRP A 278 -10.80 -16.04 16.39
C TRP A 278 -11.88 -15.44 17.30
N GLU A 279 -12.13 -16.06 18.45
CA GLU A 279 -13.16 -15.61 19.40
C GLU A 279 -12.94 -14.17 19.88
N GLY A 280 -11.67 -13.75 20.04
CA GLY A 280 -11.31 -12.39 20.42
C GLY A 280 -11.52 -11.33 19.34
N ALA A 281 -11.80 -11.71 18.07
CA ALA A 281 -11.86 -10.79 16.95
C ALA A 281 -12.89 -9.67 17.14
N ARG A 282 -14.08 -10.01 17.62
CA ARG A 282 -15.14 -9.02 17.91
C ARG A 282 -14.67 -7.98 18.91
N ASN A 283 -14.14 -8.40 20.05
CA ASN A 283 -13.67 -7.48 21.09
C ASN A 283 -12.49 -6.64 20.59
N ALA A 284 -11.57 -7.24 19.83
CA ALA A 284 -10.44 -6.55 19.23
C ALA A 284 -10.86 -5.45 18.24
N ILE A 285 -11.95 -5.64 17.50
CA ILE A 285 -12.51 -4.60 16.61
C ILE A 285 -13.12 -3.47 17.43
N LEU A 286 -13.97 -3.80 18.39
CA LEU A 286 -14.68 -2.81 19.20
C LEU A 286 -13.73 -1.96 20.06
N SER A 287 -12.63 -2.54 20.57
CA SER A 287 -11.64 -1.84 21.40
C SER A 287 -10.49 -1.21 20.61
N THR A 288 -10.61 -1.04 19.28
CA THR A 288 -9.53 -0.50 18.46
C THR A 288 -9.11 0.89 18.93
N TRP A 289 -10.04 1.78 19.21
CA TRP A 289 -9.75 3.12 19.68
C TRP A 289 -9.07 3.14 21.05
N GLU A 290 -9.49 2.31 21.98
CA GLU A 290 -8.82 2.17 23.28
C GLU A 290 -7.36 1.77 23.14
N ARG A 291 -7.04 0.91 22.17
CA ARG A 291 -5.65 0.52 21.89
C ARG A 291 -4.84 1.62 21.24
N VAL A 292 -5.45 2.44 20.38
CA VAL A 292 -4.81 3.64 19.83
C VAL A 292 -4.49 4.61 20.96
N GLU A 293 -5.45 4.87 21.86
CA GLU A 293 -5.28 5.78 23.01
C GLU A 293 -4.20 5.28 24.01
N LYS A 294 -4.01 3.99 24.16
CA LYS A 294 -2.96 3.46 25.05
C LYS A 294 -1.55 3.93 24.66
N ALA A 295 -1.29 4.21 23.40
CA ALA A 295 0.00 4.74 22.96
C ALA A 295 0.29 6.13 23.53
N PHE A 296 -0.74 6.91 23.86
CA PHE A 296 -0.62 8.25 24.41
C PHE A 296 -0.58 8.28 25.95
N GLN A 297 -0.82 7.15 26.61
CA GLN A 297 -0.89 7.04 28.08
C GLN A 297 0.48 6.78 28.71
N THR A 298 1.58 7.10 28.04
CA THR A 298 2.95 6.85 28.55
C THR A 298 3.38 7.75 29.70
N PHE A 299 2.66 8.87 29.94
CA PHE A 299 2.89 9.74 31.09
C PHE A 299 1.81 9.49 32.17
N LYS A 300 2.19 8.87 33.26
CA LYS A 300 1.45 9.08 34.50
C LYS A 300 1.63 10.54 34.88
N ARG A 301 0.61 11.38 34.69
CA ARG A 301 0.60 12.69 35.33
C ARG A 301 0.80 12.44 36.82
N ALA A 302 1.91 12.93 37.39
CA ALA A 302 2.00 13.05 38.83
C ALA A 302 0.79 13.87 39.24
N SER A 303 -0.06 13.29 40.07
CA SER A 303 -1.14 14.05 40.75
C SER A 303 -0.46 15.09 41.61
N TYR A 304 -0.54 16.35 41.19
CA TYR A 304 -0.21 17.50 42.02
C TYR A 304 -1.34 17.70 43.02
#